data_e9bc412d3672c15ad54bc9eff7bfe01e
#
_entry.id   e9bc412d3672c15ad54bc9eff7bfe01e
#
_cell.length_a   1.000
_cell.length_b   1.000
_cell.length_c   1.000
_cell.angle_alpha   90.00
_cell.angle_beta   90.00
_cell.angle_gamma   90.00
#
_symmetry.space_group_name_H-M   'P 1'
#
loop_
_entity.id
_entity.type
_entity.pdbx_description
1 polymer ?
#
loop_
_entity_poly.entity_id
_entity_poly.type
_entity_poly.pdbx_seq_one_letter_code
_entity_poly.pdbx_strand_id
1 'polypeptide(L)'
;KWIMVGRLDVNTSGLLIFSNNGDLVQKLSHPSSAIKRYYLCRVFGNPKKSQIKKLLNGVEIDGNKSCFDEIIPMKKKTNAKNNWFKVSLHSGKNREVRKLWETESLQVSRLIRIGFGPIELPEDLKKGQYRCLEKNAVERVIKLTGMEG
;
A
#
# COMPACT_ATOMS: atom_id res chain seq x y z
N LYS A 1 16.98 18.52 6.19
CA LYS A 1 15.68 18.73 5.56
C LYS A 1 15.03 17.38 5.26
N TRP A 2 13.79 17.21 5.67
CA TRP A 2 13.07 15.97 5.49
C TRP A 2 12.42 15.89 4.12
N ILE A 3 12.55 14.73 3.47
CA ILE A 3 12.05 14.47 2.13
C ILE A 3 11.08 13.30 2.20
N MET A 4 9.92 13.43 1.55
CA MET A 4 8.93 12.35 1.50
C MET A 4 9.40 11.20 0.61
N VAL A 5 9.17 9.98 1.07
CA VAL A 5 9.31 8.79 0.24
C VAL A 5 7.96 8.52 -0.42
N GLY A 6 7.84 8.93 -1.68
CA GLY A 6 6.57 8.84 -2.39
C GLY A 6 5.54 9.82 -1.84
N ARG A 7 4.28 9.48 -2.00
CA ARG A 7 3.16 10.32 -1.57
C ARG A 7 1.91 9.50 -1.35
N LEU A 8 0.98 10.05 -0.60
CA LEU A 8 -0.38 9.51 -0.48
C LEU A 8 -1.33 10.43 -1.22
N ASP A 9 -2.34 9.86 -1.87
CA ASP A 9 -3.42 10.63 -2.48
C ASP A 9 -4.27 11.33 -1.42
N VAL A 10 -5.00 12.36 -1.84
CA VAL A 10 -5.89 13.12 -0.94
C VAL A 10 -6.86 12.19 -0.20
N ASN A 11 -7.34 11.15 -0.86
CA ASN A 11 -8.33 10.20 -0.31
C ASN A 11 -7.69 8.97 0.35
N THR A 12 -6.38 8.97 0.52
CA THR A 12 -5.65 7.87 1.15
C THR A 12 -4.99 8.37 2.42
N SER A 13 -5.15 7.61 3.50
CA SER A 13 -4.49 7.89 4.76
C SER A 13 -3.48 6.81 5.10
N GLY A 14 -2.84 6.94 6.26
CA GLY A 14 -1.94 5.93 6.79
C GLY A 14 -0.48 6.32 6.74
N LEU A 15 0.36 5.31 6.51
CA LEU A 15 1.81 5.43 6.61
C LEU A 15 2.42 6.31 5.51
N LEU A 16 3.17 7.31 5.92
CA LEU A 16 4.00 8.12 5.06
C LEU A 16 5.39 8.20 5.66
N ILE A 17 6.41 7.96 4.85
CA ILE A 17 7.80 7.88 5.30
C ILE A 17 8.57 9.10 4.85
N PHE A 18 9.40 9.63 5.74
CA PHE A 18 10.29 10.74 5.46
C PHE A 18 11.73 10.34 5.80
N SER A 19 12.68 10.84 5.03
CA SER A 19 14.10 10.65 5.31
C SER A 19 14.87 11.94 4.99
N ASN A 20 15.95 12.14 5.70
CA ASN A 20 16.89 13.23 5.38
C ASN A 20 18.02 12.78 4.43
N ASN A 21 17.99 11.51 4.02
CA ASN A 21 18.94 10.97 3.06
C ASN A 21 18.30 10.91 1.67
N GLY A 22 18.67 11.89 0.82
CA GLY A 22 18.10 12.01 -0.53
C GLY A 22 18.35 10.81 -1.43
N ASP A 23 19.51 10.18 -1.32
CA ASP A 23 19.85 8.99 -2.11
C ASP A 23 18.94 7.83 -1.74
N LEU A 24 18.68 7.64 -0.45
CA LEU A 24 17.77 6.62 0.05
C LEU A 24 16.35 6.87 -0.46
N VAL A 25 15.87 8.12 -0.38
CA VAL A 25 14.53 8.49 -0.88
C VAL A 25 14.41 8.17 -2.36
N GLN A 26 15.42 8.52 -3.16
CA GLN A 26 15.42 8.27 -4.59
C GLN A 26 15.35 6.78 -4.90
N LYS A 27 16.13 5.97 -4.22
CA LYS A 27 16.12 4.52 -4.41
C LYS A 27 14.81 3.87 -3.99
N LEU A 28 14.25 4.28 -2.85
CA LEU A 28 12.97 3.76 -2.38
C LEU A 28 11.81 4.16 -3.30
N SER A 29 11.88 5.33 -3.89
CA SER A 29 10.83 5.86 -4.77
C SER A 29 10.92 5.35 -6.20
N HIS A 30 12.05 4.76 -6.60
CA HIS A 30 12.25 4.32 -7.98
C HIS A 30 11.39 3.08 -8.28
N PRO A 31 10.69 3.06 -9.43
CA PRO A 31 9.83 1.92 -9.80
C PRO A 31 10.55 0.57 -9.80
N SER A 32 11.83 0.53 -10.15
CA SER A 32 12.61 -0.72 -10.19
C SER A 32 12.84 -1.34 -8.81
N SER A 33 12.64 -0.58 -7.73
CA SER A 33 12.81 -1.10 -6.38
C SER A 33 11.75 -2.13 -6.01
N ALA A 34 10.57 -2.07 -6.64
CA ALA A 34 9.48 -3.05 -6.48
C ALA A 34 9.15 -3.34 -5.01
N ILE A 35 9.19 -2.33 -4.18
CA ILE A 35 8.94 -2.49 -2.74
C ILE A 35 7.47 -2.80 -2.51
N LYS A 36 7.21 -3.82 -1.70
CA LYS A 36 5.85 -4.26 -1.39
C LYS A 36 5.14 -3.24 -0.50
N ARG A 37 3.93 -2.89 -0.87
CA ARG A 37 3.07 -1.98 -0.13
C ARG A 37 1.84 -2.71 0.36
N TYR A 38 1.39 -2.37 1.56
CA TYR A 38 0.27 -3.01 2.22
C TYR A 38 -0.80 -1.98 2.54
N TYR A 39 -2.04 -2.31 2.24
CA TYR A 39 -3.18 -1.42 2.46
C TYR A 39 -4.33 -2.15 3.11
N LEU A 40 -5.12 -1.40 3.90
CA LEU A 40 -6.47 -1.79 4.28
C LEU A 40 -7.44 -1.06 3.35
N CYS A 41 -8.31 -1.81 2.71
CA CYS A 41 -9.31 -1.27 1.79
C CYS A 41 -10.70 -1.59 2.31
N ARG A 42 -11.55 -0.58 2.41
CA ARG A 42 -12.98 -0.81 2.63
C ARG A 42 -13.65 -0.75 1.27
N VAL A 43 -14.21 -1.87 0.85
CA VAL A 43 -14.83 -2.05 -0.47
C VAL A 43 -16.34 -2.14 -0.29
N PHE A 44 -17.08 -1.33 -1.07
CA PHE A 44 -18.54 -1.39 -1.07
C PHE A 44 -19.01 -2.61 -1.86
N GLY A 45 -19.86 -3.42 -1.23
CA GLY A 45 -20.40 -4.64 -1.82
C GLY A 45 -19.69 -5.90 -1.36
N ASN A 46 -20.01 -7.01 -2.00
CA ASN A 46 -19.43 -8.33 -1.72
C ASN A 46 -18.68 -8.83 -2.95
N PRO A 47 -17.36 -8.67 -3.01
CA PRO A 47 -16.59 -9.20 -4.13
C PRO A 47 -16.76 -10.72 -4.25
N LYS A 48 -17.02 -11.18 -5.47
CA LYS A 48 -17.13 -12.62 -5.77
C LYS A 48 -15.75 -13.24 -5.84
N LYS A 49 -15.67 -14.54 -5.58
CA LYS A 49 -14.40 -15.28 -5.69
C LYS A 49 -13.75 -15.13 -7.07
N SER A 50 -14.57 -15.10 -8.13
CA SER A 50 -14.10 -14.92 -9.50
C SER A 50 -13.46 -13.54 -9.71
N GLN A 51 -14.00 -12.50 -9.08
CA GLN A 51 -13.46 -11.14 -9.14
C GLN A 51 -12.11 -11.05 -8.39
N ILE A 52 -12.06 -11.62 -7.20
CA ILE A 52 -10.82 -11.70 -6.42
C ILE A 52 -9.73 -12.40 -7.22
N LYS A 53 -10.07 -13.53 -7.85
CA LYS A 53 -9.13 -14.29 -8.67
C LYS A 53 -8.58 -13.48 -9.84
N LYS A 54 -9.42 -12.70 -10.52
CA LYS A 54 -8.97 -11.82 -11.61
C LYS A 54 -7.99 -10.77 -11.12
N LEU A 55 -8.27 -10.16 -9.97
CA LEU A 55 -7.39 -9.13 -9.39
C LEU A 55 -6.05 -9.69 -8.94
N LEU A 56 -6.00 -10.96 -8.55
CA LEU A 56 -4.75 -11.65 -8.20
C LEU A 56 -3.98 -12.09 -9.43
N ASN A 57 -4.67 -12.53 -10.49
CA ASN A 57 -4.03 -12.99 -11.71
C ASN A 57 -3.51 -11.84 -12.58
N GLY A 58 -4.16 -10.70 -12.50
CA GLY A 58 -3.78 -9.49 -13.22
C GLY A 58 -4.82 -9.03 -14.21
N VAL A 59 -4.94 -7.72 -14.30
CA VAL A 59 -5.83 -7.02 -15.23
C VAL A 59 -5.05 -5.91 -15.92
N GLU A 60 -5.57 -5.43 -17.03
CA GLU A 60 -4.94 -4.31 -17.73
C GLU A 60 -5.50 -2.99 -17.21
N ILE A 61 -4.58 -2.10 -16.81
CA ILE A 61 -4.90 -0.74 -16.38
C ILE A 61 -3.96 0.21 -17.10
N ASP A 62 -4.54 1.17 -17.84
CA ASP A 62 -3.77 2.18 -18.58
C ASP A 62 -2.68 1.56 -19.50
N GLY A 63 -3.01 0.45 -20.13
CA GLY A 63 -2.10 -0.24 -21.05
C GLY A 63 -1.06 -1.14 -20.39
N ASN A 64 -1.08 -1.28 -19.08
CA ASN A 64 -0.14 -2.10 -18.33
C ASN A 64 -0.86 -3.14 -17.47
N LYS A 65 -0.24 -4.30 -17.33
CA LYS A 65 -0.75 -5.34 -16.43
C LYS A 65 -0.54 -4.91 -14.97
N SER A 66 -1.59 -5.04 -14.18
CA SER A 66 -1.56 -4.73 -12.76
C SER A 66 -2.27 -5.83 -11.98
N CYS A 67 -1.80 -6.12 -10.77
CA CYS A 67 -2.42 -7.14 -9.92
C CYS A 67 -2.13 -6.86 -8.45
N PHE A 68 -2.95 -7.44 -7.58
CA PHE A 68 -2.58 -7.58 -6.19
C PHE A 68 -1.74 -8.84 -6.01
N ASP A 69 -0.79 -8.79 -5.09
CA ASP A 69 -0.06 -10.00 -4.66
C ASP A 69 -0.91 -10.83 -3.71
N GLU A 70 -1.63 -10.15 -2.81
CA GLU A 70 -2.50 -10.79 -1.83
C GLU A 70 -3.76 -9.96 -1.63
N ILE A 71 -4.88 -10.66 -1.40
CA ILE A 71 -6.14 -10.07 -0.99
C ILE A 71 -6.67 -10.93 0.14
N ILE A 72 -6.66 -10.39 1.36
CA ILE A 72 -7.05 -11.11 2.57
C ILE A 72 -8.32 -10.47 3.13
N PRO A 73 -9.46 -11.18 3.13
CA PRO A 73 -10.67 -10.66 3.74
C PRO A 73 -10.46 -10.48 5.25
N MET A 74 -10.89 -9.34 5.77
CA MET A 74 -10.90 -9.09 7.20
C MET A 74 -12.22 -9.60 7.78
N LYS A 75 -12.20 -10.03 9.04
CA LYS A 75 -13.37 -10.62 9.68
C LYS A 75 -14.54 -9.65 9.72
N LYS A 76 -15.70 -10.09 9.22
CA LYS A 76 -16.94 -9.33 9.28
C LYS A 76 -17.61 -9.46 10.64
N LYS A 77 -18.24 -8.40 11.11
CA LYS A 77 -19.10 -8.44 12.30
C LYS A 77 -20.57 -8.78 11.99
N THR A 78 -21.06 -8.45 10.79
CA THR A 78 -22.46 -8.70 10.37
C THR A 78 -22.56 -8.63 8.83
N ASN A 79 -23.79 -8.68 8.28
CA ASN A 79 -24.10 -8.52 6.85
C ASN A 79 -23.86 -7.09 6.36
N ALA A 80 -22.74 -6.51 6.70
CA ALA A 80 -22.39 -5.16 6.27
C ALA A 80 -22.14 -5.12 4.76
N LYS A 81 -22.62 -4.06 4.10
CA LYS A 81 -22.35 -3.80 2.68
C LYS A 81 -20.91 -3.39 2.42
N ASN A 82 -20.22 -2.92 3.45
CA ASN A 82 -18.81 -2.56 3.38
C ASN A 82 -17.96 -3.68 3.95
N ASN A 83 -16.98 -4.11 3.17
CA ASN A 83 -16.08 -5.19 3.56
C ASN A 83 -14.64 -4.68 3.55
N TRP A 84 -13.89 -5.06 4.57
CA TRP A 84 -12.48 -4.71 4.68
C TRP A 84 -11.59 -5.84 4.15
N PHE A 85 -10.58 -5.45 3.39
CA PHE A 85 -9.56 -6.36 2.87
C PHE A 85 -8.19 -5.79 3.16
N LYS A 86 -7.27 -6.68 3.54
CA LYS A 86 -5.85 -6.35 3.55
C LYS A 86 -5.29 -6.77 2.20
N VAL A 87 -4.69 -5.84 1.48
CA VAL A 87 -4.12 -6.12 0.16
C VAL A 87 -2.65 -5.73 0.12
N SER A 88 -1.91 -6.37 -0.76
CA SER A 88 -0.52 -6.00 -1.02
C SER A 88 -0.23 -6.01 -2.50
N LEU A 89 0.71 -5.17 -2.93
CA LEU A 89 1.18 -5.10 -4.30
C LEU A 89 2.60 -4.52 -4.34
N HIS A 90 3.30 -4.80 -5.43
CA HIS A 90 4.71 -4.40 -5.61
C HIS A 90 4.88 -3.10 -6.37
N SER A 91 3.86 -2.59 -7.03
CA SER A 91 3.97 -1.35 -7.77
C SER A 91 3.27 -0.21 -7.05
N GLY A 92 3.66 1.01 -7.36
CA GLY A 92 3.12 2.21 -6.74
C GLY A 92 2.56 3.17 -7.77
N LYS A 93 1.92 2.67 -8.82
CA LYS A 93 1.31 3.50 -9.85
C LYS A 93 0.19 4.34 -9.27
N ASN A 94 -0.06 5.46 -9.91
CA ASN A 94 -1.07 6.41 -9.45
C ASN A 94 -2.43 5.74 -9.25
N ARG A 95 -2.96 5.81 -8.03
CA ARG A 95 -4.28 5.29 -7.65
C ARG A 95 -4.51 3.82 -8.01
N GLU A 96 -3.44 3.03 -8.04
CA GLU A 96 -3.48 1.64 -8.51
C GLU A 96 -4.43 0.75 -7.72
N VAL A 97 -4.43 0.85 -6.39
CA VAL A 97 -5.33 0.04 -5.55
C VAL A 97 -6.79 0.32 -5.91
N ARG A 98 -7.16 1.60 -6.02
CA ARG A 98 -8.53 2.00 -6.39
C ARG A 98 -8.89 1.54 -7.80
N LYS A 99 -7.98 1.72 -8.74
CA LYS A 99 -8.19 1.31 -10.14
C LYS A 99 -8.37 -0.20 -10.27
N LEU A 100 -7.60 -0.99 -9.53
CA LEU A 100 -7.74 -2.44 -9.53
C LEU A 100 -9.16 -2.87 -9.14
N TRP A 101 -9.67 -2.38 -8.01
CA TRP A 101 -11.03 -2.71 -7.59
C TRP A 101 -12.07 -2.21 -8.60
N GLU A 102 -11.86 -1.02 -9.17
CA GLU A 102 -12.77 -0.44 -10.15
C GLU A 102 -12.88 -1.25 -11.44
N THR A 103 -11.85 -2.00 -11.84
CA THR A 103 -11.92 -2.88 -13.01
C THR A 103 -13.01 -3.95 -12.88
N GLU A 104 -13.39 -4.31 -11.64
CA GLU A 104 -14.46 -5.24 -11.35
C GLU A 104 -15.72 -4.53 -10.86
N SER A 105 -15.86 -3.24 -11.14
CA SER A 105 -16.99 -2.41 -10.73
C SER A 105 -17.19 -2.36 -9.22
N LEU A 106 -16.09 -2.47 -8.48
CA LEU A 106 -16.07 -2.40 -7.02
C LEU A 106 -15.44 -1.06 -6.61
N GLN A 107 -16.07 -0.39 -5.68
CA GLN A 107 -15.64 0.94 -5.24
C GLN A 107 -15.00 0.88 -3.86
N VAL A 108 -13.82 1.49 -3.74
CA VAL A 108 -13.12 1.65 -2.45
C VAL A 108 -13.65 2.90 -1.77
N SER A 109 -14.28 2.73 -0.62
CA SER A 109 -14.81 3.84 0.17
C SER A 109 -13.79 4.37 1.18
N ARG A 110 -12.79 3.57 1.54
CA ARG A 110 -11.71 3.97 2.43
C ARG A 110 -10.44 3.20 2.12
N LEU A 111 -9.30 3.88 2.15
CA LEU A 111 -8.00 3.31 1.83
C LEU A 111 -6.94 3.81 2.80
N ILE A 112 -6.24 2.89 3.44
CA ILE A 112 -5.22 3.19 4.44
C ILE A 112 -3.95 2.42 4.10
N ARG A 113 -2.83 3.10 3.89
CA ARG A 113 -1.55 2.40 3.74
C ARG A 113 -1.01 2.02 5.10
N ILE A 114 -0.84 0.71 5.34
CA ILE A 114 -0.42 0.17 6.63
C ILE A 114 1.01 -0.36 6.62
N GLY A 115 1.63 -0.49 5.45
CA GLY A 115 2.98 -1.01 5.35
C GLY A 115 3.70 -0.57 4.09
N PHE A 116 4.99 -0.46 4.19
CA PHE A 116 5.89 -0.15 3.08
C PHE A 116 7.19 -0.93 3.30
N GLY A 117 7.36 -2.03 2.56
CA GLY A 117 8.44 -2.96 2.81
C GLY A 117 8.39 -3.47 4.25
N PRO A 118 9.49 -3.42 5.00
CA PRO A 118 9.53 -3.89 6.38
C PRO A 118 8.94 -2.90 7.39
N ILE A 119 8.51 -1.71 6.95
CA ILE A 119 7.96 -0.69 7.84
C ILE A 119 6.46 -0.85 7.96
N GLU A 120 5.96 -0.99 9.17
CA GLU A 120 4.54 -1.08 9.49
C GLU A 120 4.06 0.18 10.19
N LEU A 121 2.81 0.57 9.91
CA LEU A 121 2.17 1.66 10.62
C LEU A 121 1.86 1.22 12.05
N PRO A 122 2.43 1.90 13.08
CA PRO A 122 2.11 1.55 14.46
C PRO A 122 0.63 1.79 14.76
N GLU A 123 0.00 0.86 15.49
CA GLU A 123 -1.42 0.96 15.83
C GLU A 123 -1.75 2.19 16.68
N ASP A 124 -0.80 2.59 17.52
CA ASP A 124 -0.95 3.72 18.43
C ASP A 124 -0.54 5.07 17.82
N LEU A 125 -0.06 5.09 16.58
CA LEU A 125 0.30 6.32 15.88
C LEU A 125 -0.95 6.94 15.26
N LYS A 126 -1.36 8.08 15.79
CA LYS A 126 -2.57 8.77 15.34
C LYS A 126 -2.28 9.69 14.16
N LYS A 127 -3.35 10.00 13.41
CA LYS A 127 -3.27 10.92 12.27
C LYS A 127 -2.61 12.24 12.68
N GLY A 128 -1.66 12.69 11.88
CA GLY A 128 -0.90 13.90 12.13
C GLY A 128 0.30 13.74 13.05
N GLN A 129 0.46 12.58 13.65
CA GLN A 129 1.61 12.28 14.50
C GLN A 129 2.75 11.68 13.67
N TYR A 130 3.97 11.80 14.18
CA TYR A 130 5.13 11.15 13.59
C TYR A 130 5.96 10.45 14.65
N ARG A 131 6.75 9.49 14.22
CA ARG A 131 7.64 8.72 15.08
C ARG A 131 8.92 8.39 14.32
N CYS A 132 10.06 8.53 14.98
CA CYS A 132 11.33 8.12 14.39
C CYS A 132 11.42 6.58 14.35
N LEU A 133 11.94 6.05 13.25
CA LEU A 133 12.19 4.62 13.15
C LEU A 133 13.38 4.24 14.03
N GLU A 134 13.30 3.06 14.63
CA GLU A 134 14.41 2.47 15.35
C GLU A 134 15.52 2.06 14.40
N LYS A 135 16.75 1.99 14.90
CA LYS A 135 17.94 1.67 14.13
C LYS A 135 17.78 0.38 13.31
N ASN A 136 17.22 -0.68 13.91
CA ASN A 136 17.02 -1.95 13.22
C ASN A 136 16.06 -1.84 12.01
N ALA A 137 15.03 -1.03 12.15
CA ALA A 137 14.07 -0.80 11.06
C ALA A 137 14.74 -0.03 9.94
N VAL A 138 15.54 0.99 10.25
CA VAL A 138 16.30 1.77 9.27
C VAL A 138 17.27 0.86 8.51
N GLU A 139 17.98 -0.01 9.20
CA GLU A 139 18.92 -0.94 8.58
C GLU A 139 18.23 -1.89 7.60
N ARG A 140 17.05 -2.39 7.96
CA ARG A 140 16.26 -3.26 7.06
C ARG A 140 15.83 -2.53 5.80
N VAL A 141 15.45 -1.26 5.91
CA VAL A 141 15.07 -0.44 4.76
C VAL A 141 16.29 -0.23 3.86
N ILE A 142 17.43 0.11 4.42
CA ILE A 142 18.67 0.32 3.68
C ILE A 142 19.06 -0.94 2.90
N LYS A 143 18.93 -2.12 3.52
CA LYS A 143 19.22 -3.40 2.85
C LYS A 143 18.35 -3.65 1.63
N LEU A 144 17.08 -3.22 1.65
CA LEU A 144 16.19 -3.36 0.49
C LEU A 144 16.71 -2.65 -0.75
N THR A 145 17.42 -1.56 -0.57
CA THR A 145 17.92 -0.73 -1.67
C THR A 145 19.28 -1.17 -2.17
N GLY A 146 19.94 -2.12 -1.50
CA GLY A 146 21.31 -2.48 -1.79
C GLY A 146 22.34 -1.46 -1.38
N MET A 147 21.95 -0.41 -0.67
CA MET A 147 22.87 0.59 -0.11
C MET A 147 23.58 0.02 1.11
N GLU A 148 24.82 0.45 1.31
CA GLU A 148 25.55 0.19 2.56
C GLU A 148 25.13 1.24 3.58
N GLY A 149 24.90 0.80 4.79
CA GLY A 149 24.53 1.66 5.90
C GLY A 149 25.66 2.51 6.42
#